data_0be20a7b681a345834c79ffd0cdbb23b
#
_entry.id   0be20a7b681a345834c79ffd0cdbb23b
#
_cell.length_a   1.000
_cell.length_b   1.000
_cell.length_c   1.000
_cell.angle_alpha   90.00
_cell.angle_beta   90.00
_cell.angle_gamma   90.00
#
_symmetry.space_group_name_H-M   'P 1'
#
loop_
_entity.id
_entity.type
_entity.pdbx_description
1 polymer ?
#
loop_
_entity_poly.entity_id
_entity_poly.type
_entity_poly.pdbx_seq_one_letter_code
_entity_poly.pdbx_strand_id
1 'polypeptide(L)'
;MFSSVGIFFQTLHRKTLRVSDWLIQGFRIGLVFLVLAYGAGIVWFIYFSDRVAIADHTVLVLDLKGALVEESPGGLRDKVLGELQGEATDSVRLRDLQKALALAEKDPRIDRVLLKLDDFKGAGMASLREAAAAIEKFKTSGKPVMAWSAAYDQRQFYLAAHASQVAVHPMGTVFIEGFGRQRNYYKEALDKLGIEANLIRVGQYKSAGEPFVLSQPSAQALKAEAHVYDALWKLYTEGIEQARKLPPGSVAQHIDSLPSALQAVQGDAGQLVKYWKWVDQLQTFESLRQTLMDTVGKDEEGKTFRQVGFKDYLRAQYKPVKGKHIAVIVAQGEIGDGRAPAGKIGGLSTSDLIRKATEDDDVKAIVLRVNSPGGSAFGSELIRDQLRIARDKGKPVVVSMGDVAASGGYWVAMSADQVWADASTITGSIGVFAMLPTGDGLMRKLGVNTGGYRTTWLAGAYDPRKALDPRVKALVQSGVEHIYADFIAKAAQARKLEVSQVDALAQGRIWTGAQAQAHGLVDRVGSFNDAVEATRELVDKSAGTDKPLPIRYWGPQVPLWQAWIQRYWTQAAVHLGWGVVQSEFESFTGLPGGSTALGGVNAEVVADFIWLQAFLQQEQPFAAAAHCLCQIKP
;
A
#
# COMPACT_ATOMS: atom_id res chain seq x y z
N MET A 1 35.11 -54.05 -61.08
CA MET A 1 34.00 -54.36 -60.14
C MET A 1 33.96 -53.44 -58.89
N PHE A 2 35.07 -52.83 -58.47
CA PHE A 2 35.14 -51.99 -57.27
C PHE A 2 34.66 -50.52 -57.42
N SER A 3 34.58 -49.99 -58.68
CA SER A 3 34.14 -48.59 -58.93
C SER A 3 32.62 -48.38 -58.84
N SER A 4 31.86 -49.41 -59.18
CA SER A 4 30.37 -49.34 -59.17
C SER A 4 29.76 -49.42 -57.81
N VAL A 5 30.44 -50.02 -56.81
CA VAL A 5 29.98 -50.15 -55.45
C VAL A 5 30.13 -48.79 -54.66
N GLY A 6 31.21 -48.05 -54.97
CA GLY A 6 31.46 -46.73 -54.35
C GLY A 6 30.39 -45.67 -54.75
N ILE A 7 29.99 -45.70 -56.04
CA ILE A 7 28.93 -44.77 -56.54
C ILE A 7 27.57 -45.12 -55.96
N PHE A 8 27.28 -46.40 -55.74
CA PHE A 8 26.02 -46.84 -55.12
C PHE A 8 25.91 -46.38 -53.67
N PHE A 9 26.97 -46.52 -52.88
CA PHE A 9 27.03 -46.05 -51.47
C PHE A 9 26.94 -44.53 -51.37
N GLN A 10 27.62 -43.78 -52.26
CA GLN A 10 27.51 -42.31 -52.26
C GLN A 10 26.12 -41.83 -52.67
N THR A 11 25.42 -42.51 -53.58
CA THR A 11 24.04 -42.16 -53.98
C THR A 11 23.05 -42.51 -52.88
N LEU A 12 23.24 -43.61 -52.19
CA LEU A 12 22.42 -44.02 -51.07
C LEU A 12 22.58 -43.05 -49.90
N HIS A 13 23.83 -42.68 -49.59
CA HIS A 13 24.13 -41.70 -48.53
C HIS A 13 23.56 -40.31 -48.84
N ARG A 14 23.63 -39.83 -50.08
CA ARG A 14 22.98 -38.55 -50.48
C ARG A 14 21.44 -38.63 -50.46
N LYS A 15 20.83 -39.77 -50.72
CA LYS A 15 19.36 -39.95 -50.60
C LYS A 15 18.94 -39.98 -49.13
N THR A 16 19.69 -40.66 -48.26
CA THR A 16 19.37 -40.67 -46.81
C THR A 16 19.53 -39.30 -46.16
N LEU A 17 20.55 -38.52 -46.53
CA LEU A 17 20.72 -37.14 -46.06
C LEU A 17 19.55 -36.23 -46.51
N ARG A 18 19.10 -36.34 -47.78
CA ARG A 18 17.93 -35.57 -48.28
C ARG A 18 16.63 -35.94 -47.58
N VAL A 19 16.43 -37.20 -47.25
CA VAL A 19 15.23 -37.65 -46.49
C VAL A 19 15.29 -37.16 -45.05
N SER A 20 16.46 -37.19 -44.43
CA SER A 20 16.61 -36.64 -43.04
C SER A 20 16.39 -35.12 -42.99
N ASP A 21 16.89 -34.38 -43.98
CA ASP A 21 16.66 -32.95 -44.09
C ASP A 21 15.18 -32.61 -44.31
N TRP A 22 14.49 -33.42 -45.12
CA TRP A 22 13.05 -33.25 -45.36
C TRP A 22 12.21 -33.54 -44.11
N LEU A 23 12.58 -34.57 -43.35
CA LEU A 23 11.95 -34.90 -42.06
C LEU A 23 12.21 -33.82 -41.01
N ILE A 24 13.42 -33.28 -40.94
CA ILE A 24 13.78 -32.20 -40.03
C ILE A 24 13.03 -30.90 -40.39
N GLN A 25 12.92 -30.58 -41.69
CA GLN A 25 12.11 -29.43 -42.13
C GLN A 25 10.64 -29.63 -41.85
N GLY A 26 10.09 -30.83 -42.14
CA GLY A 26 8.69 -31.17 -41.81
C GLY A 26 8.41 -31.04 -40.30
N PHE A 27 9.32 -31.52 -39.47
CA PHE A 27 9.21 -31.38 -38.01
C PHE A 27 9.27 -29.91 -37.55
N ARG A 28 10.17 -29.10 -38.12
CA ARG A 28 10.27 -27.66 -37.83
C ARG A 28 9.00 -26.92 -38.22
N ILE A 29 8.46 -27.20 -39.41
CA ILE A 29 7.20 -26.61 -39.89
C ILE A 29 6.03 -27.05 -39.00
N GLY A 30 5.95 -28.34 -38.65
CA GLY A 30 4.96 -28.86 -37.71
C GLY A 30 5.02 -28.20 -36.34
N LEU A 31 6.23 -27.98 -35.79
CA LEU A 31 6.43 -27.30 -34.53
C LEU A 31 5.99 -25.83 -34.59
N VAL A 32 6.29 -25.12 -35.69
CA VAL A 32 5.83 -23.74 -35.90
C VAL A 32 4.30 -23.69 -35.99
N PHE A 33 3.66 -24.60 -36.70
CA PHE A 33 2.20 -24.68 -36.76
C PHE A 33 1.58 -25.00 -35.40
N LEU A 34 2.18 -25.88 -34.63
CA LEU A 34 1.73 -26.21 -33.26
C LEU A 34 1.83 -25.02 -32.32
N VAL A 35 2.92 -24.26 -32.39
CA VAL A 35 3.10 -23.03 -31.64
C VAL A 35 2.09 -21.95 -32.06
N LEU A 36 1.84 -21.81 -33.37
CA LEU A 36 0.84 -20.86 -33.88
C LEU A 36 -0.60 -21.27 -33.52
N ALA A 37 -0.93 -22.55 -33.62
CA ALA A 37 -2.24 -23.09 -33.23
C ALA A 37 -2.47 -22.96 -31.71
N TYR A 38 -1.43 -23.23 -30.91
CA TYR A 38 -1.47 -23.02 -29.48
C TYR A 38 -1.62 -21.54 -29.16
N GLY A 39 -0.87 -20.65 -29.81
CA GLY A 39 -1.01 -19.20 -29.70
C GLY A 39 -2.39 -18.70 -30.10
N ALA A 40 -2.95 -19.20 -31.19
CA ALA A 40 -4.31 -18.87 -31.62
C ALA A 40 -5.38 -19.41 -30.66
N GLY A 41 -5.20 -20.62 -30.14
CA GLY A 41 -6.06 -21.20 -29.09
C GLY A 41 -6.04 -20.38 -27.81
N ILE A 42 -4.89 -19.90 -27.43
CA ILE A 42 -4.69 -19.00 -26.31
C ILE A 42 -5.41 -17.66 -26.54
N VAL A 43 -5.23 -17.04 -27.72
CA VAL A 43 -5.89 -15.78 -28.07
C VAL A 43 -7.42 -15.98 -28.12
N TRP A 44 -7.89 -17.08 -28.66
CA TRP A 44 -9.31 -17.44 -28.67
C TRP A 44 -9.86 -17.63 -27.26
N PHE A 45 -9.15 -18.38 -26.41
CA PHE A 45 -9.51 -18.57 -25.00
C PHE A 45 -9.58 -17.24 -24.24
N ILE A 46 -8.59 -16.34 -24.43
CA ILE A 46 -8.57 -15.01 -23.81
C ILE A 46 -9.76 -14.15 -24.28
N TYR A 47 -10.10 -14.20 -25.56
CA TYR A 47 -11.16 -13.37 -26.13
C TYR A 47 -12.57 -13.89 -25.82
N PHE A 48 -12.74 -15.20 -25.68
CA PHE A 48 -14.06 -15.84 -25.56
C PHE A 48 -14.36 -16.41 -24.17
N SER A 49 -13.36 -16.74 -23.33
CA SER A 49 -13.59 -17.27 -21.97
C SER A 49 -13.87 -16.20 -20.91
N ASP A 50 -13.59 -14.94 -21.17
CA ASP A 50 -13.58 -13.87 -20.16
C ASP A 50 -14.84 -12.99 -20.11
N ARG A 51 -15.93 -13.35 -20.80
CA ARG A 51 -17.18 -12.61 -20.61
C ARG A 51 -17.98 -13.23 -19.48
N VAL A 52 -17.71 -12.76 -18.25
CA VAL A 52 -18.60 -13.04 -17.12
C VAL A 52 -19.97 -12.45 -17.44
N ALA A 53 -20.93 -13.30 -17.77
CA ALA A 53 -22.32 -12.90 -17.94
C ALA A 53 -22.90 -12.59 -16.55
N ILE A 54 -23.34 -11.36 -16.35
CA ILE A 54 -23.98 -10.95 -15.09
C ILE A 54 -25.48 -11.13 -15.29
N ALA A 55 -26.05 -12.07 -14.57
CA ALA A 55 -27.50 -12.31 -14.58
C ALA A 55 -28.23 -11.23 -13.76
N ASP A 56 -29.54 -11.11 -13.98
CA ASP A 56 -30.39 -10.26 -13.14
C ASP A 56 -30.50 -10.83 -11.72
N HIS A 57 -30.77 -10.00 -10.76
CA HIS A 57 -30.86 -10.35 -9.34
C HIS A 57 -29.56 -11.01 -8.80
N THR A 58 -28.43 -10.39 -9.07
CA THR A 58 -27.10 -10.87 -8.66
C THR A 58 -26.59 -10.13 -7.42
N VAL A 59 -25.96 -10.86 -6.50
CA VAL A 59 -25.21 -10.30 -5.36
C VAL A 59 -23.80 -9.94 -5.80
N LEU A 60 -23.40 -8.69 -5.62
CA LEU A 60 -21.98 -8.31 -5.77
C LEU A 60 -21.24 -8.68 -4.47
N VAL A 61 -20.29 -9.60 -4.58
CA VAL A 61 -19.49 -10.05 -3.44
C VAL A 61 -18.18 -9.25 -3.39
N LEU A 62 -18.01 -8.47 -2.32
CA LEU A 62 -16.78 -7.79 -1.96
C LEU A 62 -16.03 -8.64 -0.95
N ASP A 63 -15.32 -9.66 -1.44
CA ASP A 63 -14.44 -10.52 -0.63
C ASP A 63 -13.09 -9.82 -0.52
N LEU A 64 -12.91 -9.07 0.59
CA LEU A 64 -11.71 -8.26 0.82
C LEU A 64 -10.62 -9.13 1.45
N LYS A 65 -9.56 -9.40 0.69
CA LYS A 65 -8.41 -10.20 1.15
C LYS A 65 -7.17 -9.35 1.26
N GLY A 66 -6.48 -9.44 2.39
CA GLY A 66 -5.29 -8.66 2.68
C GLY A 66 -5.60 -7.19 2.99
N ALA A 67 -4.59 -6.33 2.84
CA ALA A 67 -4.72 -4.91 3.15
C ALA A 67 -5.41 -4.12 2.03
N LEU A 68 -6.14 -3.08 2.41
CA LEU A 68 -6.65 -2.08 1.46
C LEU A 68 -5.55 -1.04 1.21
N VAL A 69 -5.17 -0.85 -0.06
CA VAL A 69 -4.01 -0.06 -0.47
C VAL A 69 -4.35 0.87 -1.63
N GLU A 70 -3.55 1.92 -1.83
CA GLU A 70 -3.67 2.80 -3.00
C GLU A 70 -3.17 2.10 -4.27
N GLU A 71 -2.03 1.39 -4.18
CA GLU A 71 -1.46 0.60 -5.26
C GLU A 71 -0.93 -0.73 -4.71
N SER A 72 -1.23 -1.83 -5.39
CA SER A 72 -0.75 -3.15 -4.96
C SER A 72 0.77 -3.23 -5.03
N PRO A 73 1.44 -3.61 -3.94
CA PRO A 73 2.90 -3.75 -3.92
C PRO A 73 3.35 -4.91 -4.79
N GLY A 74 4.56 -4.78 -5.32
CA GLY A 74 5.29 -5.87 -5.95
C GLY A 74 5.07 -6.04 -7.44
N GLY A 75 6.17 -6.41 -8.12
CA GLY A 75 6.17 -6.98 -9.48
C GLY A 75 5.79 -8.47 -9.46
N LEU A 76 5.75 -9.09 -10.64
CA LEU A 76 5.51 -10.53 -10.76
C LEU A 76 6.46 -11.36 -9.88
N ARG A 77 7.73 -10.97 -9.83
CA ARG A 77 8.76 -11.65 -9.04
C ARG A 77 8.44 -11.65 -7.54
N ASP A 78 7.96 -10.51 -7.03
CA ASP A 78 7.65 -10.36 -5.59
C ASP A 78 6.38 -11.16 -5.23
N LYS A 79 5.40 -11.23 -6.14
CA LYS A 79 4.21 -12.07 -5.97
C LYS A 79 4.55 -13.56 -5.97
N VAL A 80 5.33 -14.00 -6.95
CA VAL A 80 5.77 -15.41 -7.05
C VAL A 80 6.65 -15.81 -5.86
N LEU A 81 7.57 -14.93 -5.42
CA LEU A 81 8.38 -15.17 -4.23
C LEU A 81 7.54 -15.20 -2.95
N GLY A 82 6.57 -14.30 -2.82
CA GLY A 82 5.64 -14.28 -1.69
C GLY A 82 4.77 -15.55 -1.66
N GLU A 83 4.24 -15.98 -2.80
CA GLU A 83 3.50 -17.25 -2.92
C GLU A 83 4.38 -18.47 -2.59
N LEU A 84 5.65 -18.49 -3.04
CA LEU A 84 6.60 -19.56 -2.73
C LEU A 84 7.07 -19.56 -1.26
N GLN A 85 7.00 -18.41 -0.59
CA GLN A 85 7.34 -18.28 0.83
C GLN A 85 6.13 -18.43 1.77
N GLY A 86 4.93 -18.72 1.22
CA GLY A 86 3.68 -18.78 2.00
C GLY A 86 3.18 -17.42 2.49
N GLU A 87 3.83 -16.33 2.07
CA GLU A 87 3.45 -14.95 2.32
C GLU A 87 2.66 -14.40 1.12
N ALA A 88 1.48 -14.95 0.85
CA ALA A 88 0.57 -14.37 -0.13
C ALA A 88 0.16 -12.97 0.38
N THR A 89 0.81 -11.94 -0.12
CA THR A 89 0.47 -10.54 0.13
C THR A 89 -0.73 -10.13 -0.71
N ASP A 90 -1.88 -10.75 -0.41
CA ASP A 90 -3.12 -10.31 -0.99
C ASP A 90 -3.37 -8.85 -0.60
N SER A 91 -3.78 -8.06 -1.55
CA SER A 91 -4.17 -6.66 -1.34
C SER A 91 -5.34 -6.29 -2.23
N VAL A 92 -6.15 -5.36 -1.75
CA VAL A 92 -7.26 -4.78 -2.48
C VAL A 92 -6.98 -3.30 -2.70
N ARG A 93 -7.10 -2.82 -3.94
CA ARG A 93 -6.94 -1.38 -4.19
C ARG A 93 -8.23 -0.65 -3.82
N LEU A 94 -8.08 0.41 -3.03
CA LEU A 94 -9.21 1.26 -2.61
C LEU A 94 -10.03 1.75 -3.81
N ARG A 95 -9.38 2.18 -4.89
CA ARG A 95 -10.04 2.64 -6.11
C ARG A 95 -10.88 1.55 -6.80
N ASP A 96 -10.50 0.27 -6.69
CA ASP A 96 -11.25 -0.83 -7.28
C ASP A 96 -12.53 -1.10 -6.48
N LEU A 97 -12.45 -1.05 -5.15
CA LEU A 97 -13.61 -1.14 -4.26
C LEU A 97 -14.60 0.00 -4.54
N GLN A 98 -14.12 1.24 -4.55
CA GLN A 98 -14.93 2.43 -4.82
C GLN A 98 -15.58 2.36 -6.20
N LYS A 99 -14.82 1.94 -7.23
CA LYS A 99 -15.34 1.82 -8.61
C LYS A 99 -16.37 0.70 -8.73
N ALA A 100 -16.18 -0.44 -8.07
CA ALA A 100 -17.14 -1.53 -8.08
C ALA A 100 -18.49 -1.07 -7.48
N LEU A 101 -18.45 -0.41 -6.33
CA LEU A 101 -19.66 0.13 -5.70
C LEU A 101 -20.33 1.21 -6.56
N ALA A 102 -19.58 2.14 -7.14
CA ALA A 102 -20.12 3.21 -8.00
C ALA A 102 -20.75 2.68 -9.29
N LEU A 103 -20.25 1.60 -9.87
CA LEU A 103 -20.86 0.94 -11.03
C LEU A 103 -22.09 0.14 -10.62
N ALA A 104 -22.03 -0.61 -9.52
CA ALA A 104 -23.12 -1.43 -9.01
C ALA A 104 -24.31 -0.58 -8.53
N GLU A 105 -24.07 0.62 -8.03
CA GLU A 105 -25.11 1.60 -7.70
C GLU A 105 -26.10 1.80 -8.85
N LYS A 106 -25.58 1.87 -10.09
CA LYS A 106 -26.35 2.17 -11.32
C LYS A 106 -26.72 0.91 -12.12
N ASP A 107 -26.20 -0.25 -11.80
CA ASP A 107 -26.42 -1.49 -12.55
C ASP A 107 -27.71 -2.19 -12.03
N PRO A 108 -28.79 -2.26 -12.83
CA PRO A 108 -30.06 -2.86 -12.38
C PRO A 108 -29.94 -4.36 -12.10
N ARG A 109 -28.92 -5.04 -12.63
CA ARG A 109 -28.70 -6.48 -12.40
C ARG A 109 -28.18 -6.79 -11.00
N ILE A 110 -27.58 -5.80 -10.33
CA ILE A 110 -27.07 -5.95 -8.96
C ILE A 110 -28.15 -5.54 -7.98
N ASP A 111 -28.63 -6.51 -7.20
CA ASP A 111 -29.66 -6.27 -6.18
C ASP A 111 -29.08 -5.79 -4.85
N ARG A 112 -27.93 -6.32 -4.46
CA ARG A 112 -27.31 -6.07 -3.16
C ARG A 112 -25.81 -6.34 -3.18
N VAL A 113 -25.16 -5.93 -2.13
CA VAL A 113 -23.74 -6.19 -1.87
C VAL A 113 -23.58 -7.09 -0.65
N LEU A 114 -22.71 -8.09 -0.75
CA LEU A 114 -22.18 -8.85 0.37
C LEU A 114 -20.72 -8.46 0.63
N LEU A 115 -20.46 -7.87 1.79
CA LEU A 115 -19.12 -7.52 2.26
C LEU A 115 -18.60 -8.64 3.18
N LYS A 116 -17.61 -9.39 2.70
CA LYS A 116 -16.91 -10.43 3.46
C LYS A 116 -15.58 -9.90 3.94
N LEU A 117 -15.33 -10.00 5.26
CA LEU A 117 -14.20 -9.34 5.91
C LEU A 117 -13.27 -10.29 6.67
N ASP A 118 -13.48 -11.61 6.60
CA ASP A 118 -12.66 -12.59 7.34
C ASP A 118 -11.16 -12.45 7.07
N ASP A 119 -10.80 -12.27 5.80
CA ASP A 119 -9.40 -12.18 5.34
C ASP A 119 -8.90 -10.73 5.22
N PHE A 120 -9.73 -9.75 5.61
CA PHE A 120 -9.36 -8.35 5.53
C PHE A 120 -8.35 -7.99 6.62
N LYS A 121 -7.18 -7.50 6.22
CA LYS A 121 -6.08 -7.14 7.14
C LYS A 121 -6.06 -5.67 7.54
N GLY A 122 -7.03 -4.90 7.06
CA GLY A 122 -7.20 -3.49 7.44
C GLY A 122 -6.61 -2.50 6.44
N ALA A 123 -6.65 -1.23 6.87
CA ALA A 123 -6.10 -0.06 6.18
C ALA A 123 -5.83 1.04 7.19
N GLY A 124 -5.22 2.14 6.77
CA GLY A 124 -5.21 3.36 7.57
C GLY A 124 -6.59 4.01 7.63
N MET A 125 -6.75 4.92 8.57
CA MET A 125 -8.06 5.48 8.88
C MET A 125 -8.67 6.28 7.72
N ALA A 126 -7.87 7.00 6.93
CA ALA A 126 -8.37 7.74 5.77
C ALA A 126 -8.93 6.80 4.69
N SER A 127 -8.23 5.71 4.39
CA SER A 127 -8.69 4.68 3.45
C SER A 127 -9.96 3.97 3.94
N LEU A 128 -10.06 3.68 5.24
CA LEU A 128 -11.28 3.11 5.84
C LEU A 128 -12.46 4.06 5.70
N ARG A 129 -12.26 5.35 5.97
CA ARG A 129 -13.30 6.38 5.85
C ARG A 129 -13.76 6.57 4.39
N GLU A 130 -12.82 6.58 3.44
CA GLU A 130 -13.16 6.64 2.01
C GLU A 130 -13.92 5.39 1.54
N ALA A 131 -13.55 4.19 2.01
CA ALA A 131 -14.28 2.96 1.71
C ALA A 131 -15.69 2.97 2.33
N ALA A 132 -15.81 3.39 3.58
CA ALA A 132 -17.08 3.54 4.28
C ALA A 132 -18.01 4.55 3.57
N ALA A 133 -17.47 5.69 3.15
CA ALA A 133 -18.23 6.68 2.37
C ALA A 133 -18.75 6.11 1.04
N ALA A 134 -17.97 5.24 0.38
CA ALA A 134 -18.42 4.56 -0.83
C ALA A 134 -19.54 3.55 -0.55
N ILE A 135 -19.50 2.84 0.59
CA ILE A 135 -20.58 1.95 1.05
C ILE A 135 -21.85 2.77 1.33
N GLU A 136 -21.73 3.88 2.08
CA GLU A 136 -22.86 4.75 2.38
C GLU A 136 -23.49 5.34 1.09
N LYS A 137 -22.65 5.77 0.15
CA LYS A 137 -23.13 6.25 -1.16
C LYS A 137 -23.87 5.17 -1.93
N PHE A 138 -23.36 3.94 -1.97
CA PHE A 138 -24.06 2.82 -2.61
C PHE A 138 -25.43 2.60 -2.00
N LYS A 139 -25.58 2.68 -0.67
CA LYS A 139 -26.86 2.52 0.04
C LYS A 139 -27.91 3.56 -0.39
N THR A 140 -27.50 4.74 -0.87
CA THR A 140 -28.46 5.76 -1.36
C THR A 140 -29.22 5.30 -2.60
N SER A 141 -28.76 4.27 -3.32
CA SER A 141 -29.52 3.63 -4.41
C SER A 141 -30.73 2.81 -3.93
N GLY A 142 -30.90 2.63 -2.62
CA GLY A 142 -31.91 1.76 -2.03
C GLY A 142 -31.51 0.28 -1.96
N LYS A 143 -30.35 -0.09 -2.52
CA LYS A 143 -29.86 -1.47 -2.50
C LYS A 143 -29.13 -1.75 -1.18
N PRO A 144 -29.43 -2.88 -0.48
CA PRO A 144 -28.83 -3.16 0.81
C PRO A 144 -27.37 -3.65 0.67
N VAL A 145 -26.57 -3.34 1.69
CA VAL A 145 -25.25 -3.90 1.93
C VAL A 145 -25.32 -4.79 3.16
N MET A 146 -24.91 -6.04 3.04
CA MET A 146 -24.79 -6.99 4.14
C MET A 146 -23.32 -7.20 4.44
N ALA A 147 -22.89 -7.11 5.70
CA ALA A 147 -21.55 -7.45 6.15
C ALA A 147 -21.59 -8.75 6.95
N TRP A 148 -20.64 -9.64 6.70
CA TRP A 148 -20.45 -10.86 7.45
C TRP A 148 -18.98 -11.18 7.69
N SER A 149 -18.66 -11.63 8.90
CA SER A 149 -17.37 -12.20 9.27
C SER A 149 -17.55 -13.19 10.43
N ALA A 150 -16.60 -14.11 10.59
CA ALA A 150 -16.54 -14.99 11.74
C ALA A 150 -16.30 -14.21 13.05
N ALA A 151 -15.47 -13.18 13.01
CA ALA A 151 -15.26 -12.19 14.06
C ALA A 151 -14.77 -10.90 13.40
N TYR A 152 -14.89 -9.79 14.08
CA TYR A 152 -14.41 -8.51 13.58
C TYR A 152 -13.32 -7.94 14.49
N ASP A 153 -12.17 -7.55 13.92
CA ASP A 153 -11.28 -6.58 14.53
C ASP A 153 -11.81 -5.16 14.34
N GLN A 154 -11.16 -4.17 14.93
CA GLN A 154 -11.63 -2.78 14.85
C GLN A 154 -11.66 -2.22 13.42
N ARG A 155 -10.81 -2.68 12.48
CA ARG A 155 -10.76 -2.20 11.09
C ARG A 155 -11.85 -2.83 10.26
N GLN A 156 -12.04 -4.14 10.42
CA GLN A 156 -13.12 -4.90 9.83
C GLN A 156 -14.46 -4.33 10.28
N PHE A 157 -14.60 -4.08 11.58
CA PHE A 157 -15.83 -3.56 12.15
C PHE A 157 -16.13 -2.14 11.68
N TYR A 158 -15.11 -1.28 11.50
CA TYR A 158 -15.34 0.06 10.96
C TYR A 158 -16.07 0.01 9.62
N LEU A 159 -15.66 -0.86 8.68
CA LEU A 159 -16.35 -1.03 7.41
C LEU A 159 -17.72 -1.70 7.57
N ALA A 160 -17.80 -2.75 8.38
CA ALA A 160 -19.04 -3.48 8.63
C ALA A 160 -20.12 -2.59 9.24
N ALA A 161 -19.75 -1.69 10.15
CA ALA A 161 -20.66 -0.77 10.82
C ALA A 161 -21.46 0.10 9.84
N HIS A 162 -20.88 0.41 8.67
CA HIS A 162 -21.54 1.19 7.61
C HIS A 162 -22.45 0.35 6.70
N ALA A 163 -22.52 -0.97 6.86
CA ALA A 163 -23.45 -1.82 6.12
C ALA A 163 -24.91 -1.60 6.60
N SER A 164 -25.88 -2.00 5.75
CA SER A 164 -27.31 -1.97 6.11
C SER A 164 -27.64 -3.01 7.18
N GLN A 165 -26.94 -4.16 7.14
CA GLN A 165 -27.06 -5.26 8.09
C GLN A 165 -25.66 -5.80 8.40
N VAL A 166 -25.39 -5.99 9.67
CA VAL A 166 -24.13 -6.55 10.17
C VAL A 166 -24.42 -7.87 10.85
N ALA A 167 -23.83 -8.95 10.35
CA ALA A 167 -23.93 -10.27 10.95
C ALA A 167 -22.54 -10.76 11.37
N VAL A 168 -22.47 -11.45 12.50
CA VAL A 168 -21.28 -12.12 12.99
C VAL A 168 -21.63 -13.57 13.32
N HIS A 169 -20.65 -14.47 13.21
CA HIS A 169 -20.85 -15.87 13.62
C HIS A 169 -21.31 -15.95 15.08
N PRO A 170 -22.20 -16.89 15.46
CA PRO A 170 -22.70 -17.00 16.86
C PRO A 170 -21.60 -17.13 17.92
N MET A 171 -20.46 -17.71 17.58
CA MET A 171 -19.28 -17.78 18.46
C MET A 171 -18.28 -16.64 18.22
N GLY A 172 -18.61 -15.68 17.38
CA GLY A 172 -17.77 -14.54 17.07
C GLY A 172 -17.97 -13.36 18.00
N THR A 173 -17.16 -12.35 17.80
CA THR A 173 -17.22 -11.09 18.55
C THR A 173 -16.77 -9.93 17.69
N VAL A 174 -16.91 -8.73 18.21
CA VAL A 174 -16.25 -7.51 17.71
C VAL A 174 -15.23 -7.08 18.76
N PHE A 175 -13.98 -6.97 18.37
CA PHE A 175 -12.90 -6.58 19.26
C PHE A 175 -12.29 -5.23 18.85
N ILE A 176 -12.47 -4.22 19.69
CA ILE A 176 -11.97 -2.86 19.48
C ILE A 176 -10.95 -2.56 20.57
N GLU A 177 -9.69 -2.36 20.18
CA GLU A 177 -8.57 -2.08 21.09
C GLU A 177 -8.32 -0.58 21.29
N GLY A 178 -8.74 0.24 20.33
CA GLY A 178 -8.39 1.65 20.27
C GLY A 178 -7.10 1.90 19.49
N PHE A 179 -6.62 3.15 19.53
CA PHE A 179 -5.37 3.54 18.90
C PHE A 179 -4.28 3.73 19.94
N GLY A 180 -3.16 3.09 19.72
CA GLY A 180 -2.00 3.21 20.56
C GLY A 180 -0.76 2.69 19.84
N ARG A 181 0.39 3.05 20.32
CA ARG A 181 1.65 2.54 19.81
C ARG A 181 2.60 2.21 20.95
N GLN A 182 2.96 0.97 21.06
CA GLN A 182 4.05 0.53 21.91
C GLN A 182 5.24 0.18 21.02
N ARG A 183 6.42 0.68 21.38
CA ARG A 183 7.68 0.45 20.66
C ARG A 183 8.68 -0.23 21.57
N ASN A 184 9.53 -1.06 20.97
CA ASN A 184 10.72 -1.51 21.64
C ASN A 184 11.79 -0.42 21.63
N TYR A 185 12.55 -0.31 22.72
CA TYR A 185 13.68 0.59 22.86
C TYR A 185 14.95 -0.23 23.01
N TYR A 186 15.89 -0.05 22.10
CA TYR A 186 17.05 -0.93 21.94
C TYR A 186 18.33 -0.38 22.54
N LYS A 187 18.32 0.83 23.11
CA LYS A 187 19.53 1.49 23.61
C LYS A 187 20.34 0.59 24.52
N GLU A 188 19.73 -0.01 25.53
CA GLU A 188 20.43 -0.85 26.50
C GLU A 188 20.99 -2.15 25.86
N ALA A 189 20.28 -2.71 24.90
CA ALA A 189 20.74 -3.88 24.14
C ALA A 189 21.96 -3.52 23.28
N LEU A 190 21.90 -2.39 22.59
CA LEU A 190 23.01 -1.87 21.79
C LEU A 190 24.24 -1.56 22.64
N ASP A 191 24.04 -0.91 23.81
CA ASP A 191 25.12 -0.62 24.77
C ASP A 191 25.80 -1.93 25.24
N LYS A 192 24.99 -2.97 25.58
CA LYS A 192 25.51 -4.28 25.95
C LYS A 192 26.31 -4.95 24.81
N LEU A 193 25.90 -4.75 23.58
CA LEU A 193 26.64 -5.24 22.41
C LEU A 193 27.90 -4.39 22.11
N GLY A 194 27.98 -3.17 22.61
CA GLY A 194 29.04 -2.23 22.28
C GLY A 194 28.82 -1.55 20.93
N ILE A 195 27.55 -1.36 20.57
CA ILE A 195 27.10 -0.61 19.40
C ILE A 195 26.54 0.72 19.86
N GLU A 196 26.98 1.80 19.26
CA GLU A 196 26.48 3.15 19.54
C GLU A 196 25.67 3.65 18.33
N ALA A 197 24.41 4.06 18.57
CA ALA A 197 23.58 4.72 17.57
C ALA A 197 23.75 6.24 17.67
N ASN A 198 24.47 6.83 16.73
CA ASN A 198 24.69 8.27 16.68
C ASN A 198 23.53 8.94 15.93
N LEU A 199 22.54 9.42 16.66
CA LEU A 199 21.39 10.16 16.10
C LEU A 199 21.73 11.65 15.97
N ILE A 200 21.62 12.16 14.76
CA ILE A 200 21.78 13.58 14.41
C ILE A 200 20.44 14.05 13.87
N ARG A 201 19.76 14.97 14.56
CA ARG A 201 18.41 15.40 14.17
C ARG A 201 18.19 16.90 14.37
N VAL A 202 17.28 17.45 13.54
CA VAL A 202 16.68 18.76 13.75
C VAL A 202 15.18 18.58 13.89
N GLY A 203 14.63 19.11 14.97
CA GLY A 203 13.23 18.98 15.36
C GLY A 203 13.02 18.17 16.63
N GLN A 204 12.49 18.82 17.66
CA GLN A 204 12.30 18.23 19.01
C GLN A 204 11.26 17.08 19.03
N TYR A 205 10.35 17.04 18.05
CA TYR A 205 9.33 15.98 17.90
C TYR A 205 9.73 14.91 16.88
N LYS A 206 10.94 14.99 16.26
CA LYS A 206 11.41 13.98 15.32
C LYS A 206 11.88 12.74 16.07
N SER A 207 10.94 11.90 16.50
CA SER A 207 11.14 10.77 17.41
C SER A 207 11.48 9.44 16.72
N ALA A 208 11.58 9.41 15.38
CA ALA A 208 11.83 8.19 14.62
C ALA A 208 13.08 7.41 15.10
N GLY A 209 14.17 8.10 15.43
CA GLY A 209 15.40 7.48 15.90
C GLY A 209 15.47 7.23 17.41
N GLU A 210 14.50 7.65 18.20
CA GLU A 210 14.52 7.51 19.67
C GLU A 210 14.66 6.05 20.14
N PRO A 211 14.03 5.05 19.51
CA PRO A 211 14.18 3.66 19.93
C PRO A 211 15.62 3.16 20.04
N PHE A 212 16.53 3.76 19.29
CA PHE A 212 17.95 3.34 19.27
C PHE A 212 18.85 4.10 20.23
N VAL A 213 18.37 5.25 20.76
CA VAL A 213 19.18 6.16 21.60
C VAL A 213 18.55 6.44 22.96
N LEU A 214 17.33 6.01 23.20
CA LEU A 214 16.61 6.15 24.48
C LEU A 214 16.12 4.79 24.96
N SER A 215 15.81 4.67 26.26
CA SER A 215 15.21 3.48 26.88
C SER A 215 13.68 3.58 27.01
N GLN A 216 13.11 4.74 26.69
CA GLN A 216 11.66 5.02 26.73
C GLN A 216 11.34 6.22 25.84
N PRO A 217 10.07 6.44 25.45
CA PRO A 217 9.69 7.59 24.64
C PRO A 217 9.95 8.91 25.36
N SER A 218 10.37 9.93 24.61
CA SER A 218 10.47 11.28 25.13
C SER A 218 9.08 11.89 25.41
N ALA A 219 9.03 12.86 26.34
CA ALA A 219 7.79 13.59 26.63
C ALA A 219 7.23 14.29 25.37
N GLN A 220 8.10 14.76 24.48
CA GLN A 220 7.72 15.37 23.20
C GLN A 220 7.08 14.36 22.26
N ALA A 221 7.65 13.14 22.15
CA ALA A 221 7.08 12.06 21.33
C ALA A 221 5.68 11.69 21.84
N LEU A 222 5.53 11.45 23.15
CA LEU A 222 4.24 11.12 23.77
C LEU A 222 3.20 12.23 23.54
N LYS A 223 3.59 13.50 23.69
CA LYS A 223 2.69 14.64 23.46
C LYS A 223 2.21 14.71 22.01
N ALA A 224 3.10 14.46 21.04
CA ALA A 224 2.74 14.48 19.63
C ALA A 224 1.84 13.28 19.25
N GLU A 225 2.15 12.10 19.77
CA GLU A 225 1.37 10.88 19.53
C GLU A 225 -0.02 10.99 20.14
N ALA A 226 -0.15 11.39 21.42
CA ALA A 226 -1.44 11.58 22.07
C ALA A 226 -2.34 12.52 21.28
N HIS A 227 -1.80 13.67 20.83
CA HIS A 227 -2.58 14.65 20.07
C HIS A 227 -3.17 14.10 18.76
N VAL A 228 -2.46 13.20 18.09
CA VAL A 228 -2.94 12.55 16.84
C VAL A 228 -3.85 11.37 17.16
N TYR A 229 -3.48 10.52 18.12
CA TYR A 229 -4.26 9.32 18.44
C TYR A 229 -5.62 9.65 19.06
N ASP A 230 -5.70 10.64 19.93
CA ASP A 230 -6.97 11.10 20.49
C ASP A 230 -7.91 11.61 19.38
N ALA A 231 -7.37 12.34 18.39
CA ALA A 231 -8.15 12.82 17.27
C ALA A 231 -8.61 11.67 16.34
N LEU A 232 -7.75 10.68 16.07
CA LEU A 232 -8.10 9.49 15.30
C LEU A 232 -9.14 8.63 16.02
N TRP A 233 -8.99 8.45 17.34
CA TRP A 233 -9.94 7.71 18.16
C TRP A 233 -11.32 8.35 18.13
N LYS A 234 -11.37 9.66 18.25
CA LYS A 234 -12.61 10.42 18.12
C LYS A 234 -13.28 10.19 16.77
N LEU A 235 -12.53 10.30 15.66
CA LEU A 235 -13.08 10.08 14.31
C LEU A 235 -13.57 8.64 14.12
N TYR A 236 -12.88 7.67 14.71
CA TYR A 236 -13.26 6.26 14.65
C TYR A 236 -14.55 5.99 15.40
N THR A 237 -14.64 6.42 16.66
CA THR A 237 -15.83 6.18 17.51
C THR A 237 -17.06 6.91 16.98
N GLU A 238 -16.91 8.18 16.62
CA GLU A 238 -18.01 8.98 16.03
C GLU A 238 -18.51 8.34 14.72
N GLY A 239 -17.61 7.81 13.88
CA GLY A 239 -17.98 7.13 12.64
C GLY A 239 -18.85 5.90 12.88
N ILE A 240 -18.48 5.04 13.84
CA ILE A 240 -19.27 3.86 14.22
C ILE A 240 -20.60 4.27 14.86
N GLU A 241 -20.56 5.18 15.83
CA GLU A 241 -21.74 5.65 16.55
C GLU A 241 -22.78 6.23 15.58
N GLN A 242 -22.34 7.03 14.63
CA GLN A 242 -23.20 7.58 13.59
C GLN A 242 -23.78 6.49 12.67
N ALA A 243 -22.92 5.59 12.17
CA ALA A 243 -23.33 4.52 11.26
C ALA A 243 -24.32 3.54 11.90
N ARG A 244 -24.11 3.20 13.18
CA ARG A 244 -24.93 2.28 13.96
C ARG A 244 -26.08 2.98 14.74
N LYS A 245 -26.20 4.30 14.61
CA LYS A 245 -27.19 5.13 15.34
C LYS A 245 -27.10 4.92 16.86
N LEU A 246 -25.89 4.86 17.38
CA LEU A 246 -25.62 4.74 18.80
C LEU A 246 -25.50 6.13 19.45
N PRO A 247 -25.74 6.23 20.75
CA PRO A 247 -25.48 7.46 21.49
C PRO A 247 -24.01 7.88 21.41
N PRO A 248 -23.68 9.17 21.30
CA PRO A 248 -22.30 9.64 21.34
C PRO A 248 -21.55 9.18 22.61
N GLY A 249 -20.32 8.70 22.46
CA GLY A 249 -19.48 8.19 23.52
C GLY A 249 -19.78 6.75 23.95
N SER A 250 -20.78 6.09 23.36
CA SER A 250 -21.17 4.73 23.74
C SER A 250 -20.09 3.69 23.41
N VAL A 251 -19.34 3.85 22.33
CA VAL A 251 -18.26 2.91 21.99
C VAL A 251 -17.18 2.90 23.06
N ALA A 252 -16.72 4.08 23.52
CA ALA A 252 -15.73 4.17 24.60
C ALA A 252 -16.29 3.59 25.90
N GLN A 253 -17.53 3.92 26.26
CA GLN A 253 -18.20 3.41 27.46
C GLN A 253 -18.35 1.88 27.42
N HIS A 254 -18.67 1.29 26.27
CA HIS A 254 -18.74 -0.16 26.11
C HIS A 254 -17.38 -0.84 26.34
N ILE A 255 -16.30 -0.23 25.85
CA ILE A 255 -14.94 -0.75 26.06
C ILE A 255 -14.55 -0.68 27.55
N ASP A 256 -14.81 0.45 28.21
CA ASP A 256 -14.53 0.62 29.64
C ASP A 256 -15.28 -0.41 30.52
N SER A 257 -16.51 -0.73 30.13
CA SER A 257 -17.34 -1.70 30.83
C SER A 257 -17.17 -3.15 30.37
N LEU A 258 -16.33 -3.43 29.36
CA LEU A 258 -16.22 -4.73 28.70
C LEU A 258 -16.04 -5.92 29.68
N PRO A 259 -15.16 -5.88 30.70
CA PRO A 259 -15.00 -7.02 31.60
C PRO A 259 -16.28 -7.36 32.37
N SER A 260 -16.96 -6.36 32.93
CA SER A 260 -18.20 -6.58 33.68
C SER A 260 -19.38 -6.95 32.79
N ALA A 261 -19.48 -6.33 31.61
CA ALA A 261 -20.52 -6.61 30.66
C ALA A 261 -20.41 -8.04 30.09
N LEU A 262 -19.19 -8.51 29.79
CA LEU A 262 -18.95 -9.89 29.33
C LEU A 262 -19.30 -10.91 30.43
N GLN A 263 -18.97 -10.60 31.68
CA GLN A 263 -19.34 -11.44 32.82
C GLN A 263 -20.88 -11.53 32.99
N ALA A 264 -21.60 -10.44 32.79
CA ALA A 264 -23.05 -10.40 32.88
C ALA A 264 -23.77 -11.29 31.86
N VAL A 265 -23.16 -11.50 30.68
CA VAL A 265 -23.66 -12.42 29.65
C VAL A 265 -22.96 -13.80 29.70
N GLN A 266 -22.36 -14.15 30.82
CA GLN A 266 -21.70 -15.45 31.07
C GLN A 266 -20.61 -15.79 30.03
N GLY A 267 -19.92 -14.77 29.48
CA GLY A 267 -18.87 -14.94 28.50
C GLY A 267 -19.34 -15.02 27.04
N ASP A 268 -20.63 -14.90 26.76
CA ASP A 268 -21.15 -14.90 25.38
C ASP A 268 -20.90 -13.55 24.70
N ALA A 269 -19.74 -13.43 24.08
CA ALA A 269 -19.33 -12.20 23.41
C ALA A 269 -20.21 -11.85 22.20
N GLY A 270 -20.76 -12.86 21.50
CA GLY A 270 -21.69 -12.65 20.40
C GLY A 270 -22.97 -11.97 20.86
N GLN A 271 -23.59 -12.47 21.93
CA GLN A 271 -24.77 -11.85 22.52
C GLN A 271 -24.48 -10.45 23.04
N LEU A 272 -23.30 -10.22 23.63
CA LEU A 272 -22.91 -8.90 24.12
C LEU A 272 -22.89 -7.86 23.01
N VAL A 273 -22.20 -8.12 21.90
CA VAL A 273 -22.10 -7.15 20.78
C VAL A 273 -23.44 -6.96 20.06
N LYS A 274 -24.33 -7.97 20.08
CA LYS A 274 -25.69 -7.84 19.62
C LYS A 274 -26.53 -6.96 20.59
N TYR A 275 -26.40 -7.15 21.88
CA TYR A 275 -27.06 -6.32 22.91
C TYR A 275 -26.62 -4.86 22.80
N TRP A 276 -25.34 -4.60 22.53
CA TRP A 276 -24.80 -3.26 22.27
C TRP A 276 -25.22 -2.66 20.91
N LYS A 277 -25.93 -3.44 20.08
CA LYS A 277 -26.33 -3.04 18.70
C LYS A 277 -25.14 -2.76 17.79
N TRP A 278 -23.97 -3.31 18.11
CA TRP A 278 -22.85 -3.28 17.20
C TRP A 278 -23.10 -4.17 15.98
N VAL A 279 -23.75 -5.32 16.20
CA VAL A 279 -24.20 -6.21 15.12
C VAL A 279 -25.73 -6.40 15.19
N ASP A 280 -26.34 -6.73 14.07
CA ASP A 280 -27.79 -6.93 13.97
C ASP A 280 -28.16 -8.41 14.20
N GLN A 281 -27.29 -9.33 13.75
CA GLN A 281 -27.58 -10.77 13.75
C GLN A 281 -26.38 -11.60 14.15
N LEU A 282 -26.65 -12.70 14.85
CA LEU A 282 -25.72 -13.81 15.05
C LEU A 282 -26.09 -14.89 14.04
N GLN A 283 -25.25 -15.10 13.02
CA GLN A 283 -25.58 -15.94 11.88
C GLN A 283 -24.34 -16.64 11.33
N THR A 284 -24.43 -17.96 11.12
CA THR A 284 -23.39 -18.70 10.40
C THR A 284 -23.38 -18.30 8.93
N PHE A 285 -22.23 -18.46 8.25
CA PHE A 285 -22.16 -18.18 6.82
C PHE A 285 -23.11 -19.05 6.01
N GLU A 286 -23.31 -20.34 6.43
CA GLU A 286 -24.22 -21.24 5.76
C GLU A 286 -25.69 -20.75 5.84
N SER A 287 -26.12 -20.29 7.01
CA SER A 287 -27.45 -19.70 7.17
C SER A 287 -27.61 -18.43 6.34
N LEU A 288 -26.58 -17.57 6.29
CA LEU A 288 -26.55 -16.39 5.42
C LEU A 288 -26.65 -16.79 3.94
N ARG A 289 -25.86 -17.79 3.52
CA ARG A 289 -25.87 -18.32 2.16
C ARG A 289 -27.27 -18.81 1.76
N GLN A 290 -27.95 -19.52 2.64
CA GLN A 290 -29.33 -19.96 2.40
C GLN A 290 -30.28 -18.78 2.27
N THR A 291 -30.21 -17.80 3.16
CA THR A 291 -31.01 -16.57 3.10
C THR A 291 -30.81 -15.82 1.77
N LEU A 292 -29.59 -15.76 1.28
CA LEU A 292 -29.28 -15.14 -0.01
C LEU A 292 -29.83 -15.97 -1.18
N MET A 293 -29.74 -17.31 -1.14
CA MET A 293 -30.35 -18.17 -2.17
C MET A 293 -31.87 -17.98 -2.25
N ASP A 294 -32.52 -17.85 -1.10
CA ASP A 294 -33.98 -17.64 -1.04
C ASP A 294 -34.37 -16.22 -1.55
N THR A 295 -33.45 -15.26 -1.46
CA THR A 295 -33.72 -13.87 -1.84
C THR A 295 -33.43 -13.59 -3.31
N VAL A 296 -32.26 -13.97 -3.84
CA VAL A 296 -31.82 -13.65 -5.19
C VAL A 296 -31.83 -14.85 -6.16
N GLY A 297 -32.13 -16.04 -5.64
CA GLY A 297 -32.08 -17.29 -6.38
C GLY A 297 -30.71 -17.95 -6.35
N LYS A 298 -30.68 -19.18 -6.86
CA LYS A 298 -29.48 -20.01 -6.92
C LYS A 298 -28.64 -19.69 -8.16
N ASP A 299 -27.36 -20.02 -8.11
CA ASP A 299 -26.46 -20.01 -9.26
C ASP A 299 -26.86 -21.11 -10.27
N GLU A 300 -26.17 -21.16 -11.42
CA GLU A 300 -26.46 -22.14 -12.48
C GLU A 300 -26.24 -23.58 -12.02
N GLU A 301 -25.33 -23.83 -11.08
CA GLU A 301 -25.06 -25.14 -10.52
C GLU A 301 -25.99 -25.52 -9.36
N GLY A 302 -26.80 -24.60 -8.86
CA GLY A 302 -27.71 -24.78 -7.74
C GLY A 302 -27.03 -24.90 -6.38
N LYS A 303 -25.73 -24.62 -6.28
CA LYS A 303 -24.89 -24.81 -5.10
C LYS A 303 -24.87 -23.62 -4.15
N THR A 304 -24.98 -22.41 -4.68
CA THR A 304 -24.93 -21.18 -3.90
C THR A 304 -25.88 -20.13 -4.46
N PHE A 305 -25.93 -18.95 -3.84
CA PHE A 305 -26.71 -17.83 -4.37
C PHE A 305 -26.07 -17.24 -5.61
N ARG A 306 -26.88 -16.60 -6.45
CA ARG A 306 -26.44 -15.90 -7.65
C ARG A 306 -25.52 -14.75 -7.30
N GLN A 307 -24.26 -14.81 -7.70
CA GLN A 307 -23.21 -13.89 -7.28
C GLN A 307 -22.20 -13.56 -8.37
N VAL A 308 -21.55 -12.41 -8.22
CA VAL A 308 -20.36 -12.03 -8.99
C VAL A 308 -19.33 -11.42 -8.05
N GLY A 309 -18.07 -11.89 -8.14
CA GLY A 309 -16.95 -11.30 -7.42
C GLY A 309 -16.63 -9.90 -7.98
N PHE A 310 -16.26 -8.96 -7.11
CA PHE A 310 -16.03 -7.57 -7.54
C PHE A 310 -14.92 -7.42 -8.59
N LYS A 311 -13.89 -8.26 -8.56
CA LYS A 311 -12.80 -8.24 -9.56
C LYS A 311 -13.31 -8.65 -10.95
N ASP A 312 -14.18 -9.65 -11.01
CA ASP A 312 -14.79 -10.13 -12.26
C ASP A 312 -15.84 -9.13 -12.76
N TYR A 313 -16.61 -8.56 -11.84
CA TYR A 313 -17.53 -7.47 -12.13
C TYR A 313 -16.82 -6.28 -12.78
N LEU A 314 -15.70 -5.84 -12.21
CA LEU A 314 -14.90 -4.75 -12.76
C LEU A 314 -14.31 -5.08 -14.14
N ARG A 315 -13.90 -6.34 -14.38
CA ARG A 315 -13.43 -6.77 -15.70
C ARG A 315 -14.55 -6.69 -16.75
N ALA A 316 -15.74 -7.17 -16.40
CA ALA A 316 -16.91 -7.11 -17.28
C ALA A 316 -17.32 -5.66 -17.63
N GLN A 317 -17.08 -4.72 -16.72
CA GLN A 317 -17.43 -3.31 -16.87
C GLN A 317 -16.28 -2.42 -17.39
N TYR A 318 -15.11 -3.01 -17.69
CA TYR A 318 -13.95 -2.24 -18.08
C TYR A 318 -14.15 -1.50 -19.41
N LYS A 319 -13.97 -0.18 -19.37
CA LYS A 319 -13.94 0.68 -20.56
C LYS A 319 -12.64 1.51 -20.52
N PRO A 320 -11.78 1.44 -21.54
CA PRO A 320 -10.57 2.24 -21.58
C PRO A 320 -10.90 3.73 -21.72
N VAL A 321 -10.20 4.56 -20.95
CA VAL A 321 -10.28 6.01 -21.07
C VAL A 321 -9.44 6.46 -22.28
N LYS A 322 -10.05 7.17 -23.21
CA LYS A 322 -9.42 7.72 -24.43
C LYS A 322 -9.54 9.24 -24.45
N GLY A 323 -8.57 9.92 -25.08
CA GLY A 323 -8.54 11.36 -25.26
C GLY A 323 -8.23 12.12 -23.97
N LYS A 324 -8.67 13.38 -23.89
CA LYS A 324 -8.35 14.29 -22.79
C LYS A 324 -8.77 13.75 -21.42
N HIS A 325 -7.85 13.79 -20.46
CA HIS A 325 -8.06 13.21 -19.14
C HIS A 325 -7.19 13.90 -18.06
N ILE A 326 -7.51 13.64 -16.80
CA ILE A 326 -6.68 13.96 -15.65
C ILE A 326 -5.81 12.74 -15.36
N ALA A 327 -4.48 12.93 -15.29
CA ALA A 327 -3.55 11.88 -14.91
C ALA A 327 -3.53 11.73 -13.39
N VAL A 328 -3.81 10.53 -12.89
CA VAL A 328 -3.65 10.18 -11.47
C VAL A 328 -2.38 9.35 -11.33
N ILE A 329 -1.42 9.85 -10.58
CA ILE A 329 -0.16 9.16 -10.25
C ILE A 329 -0.21 8.80 -8.77
N VAL A 330 0.02 7.52 -8.45
CA VAL A 330 0.02 7.03 -7.06
C VAL A 330 1.45 6.94 -6.55
N ALA A 331 1.74 7.62 -5.45
CA ALA A 331 2.99 7.60 -4.71
C ALA A 331 2.76 6.92 -3.35
N GLN A 332 2.95 5.59 -3.30
CA GLN A 332 2.74 4.78 -2.10
C GLN A 332 4.05 4.17 -1.61
N GLY A 333 4.27 4.24 -0.30
CA GLY A 333 5.41 3.64 0.40
C GLY A 333 6.53 4.62 0.69
N GLU A 334 7.69 4.10 1.08
CA GLU A 334 8.88 4.89 1.39
C GLU A 334 9.51 5.48 0.12
N ILE A 335 10.04 6.70 0.23
CA ILE A 335 10.67 7.41 -0.88
C ILE A 335 12.17 7.10 -0.90
N GLY A 336 12.63 6.49 -1.98
CA GLY A 336 14.05 6.32 -2.30
C GLY A 336 14.52 7.28 -3.41
N ASP A 337 15.83 7.37 -3.64
CA ASP A 337 16.41 8.26 -4.66
C ASP A 337 16.21 7.76 -6.09
N GLY A 338 16.39 6.45 -6.27
CA GLY A 338 16.50 5.78 -7.56
C GLY A 338 15.16 5.44 -8.22
N ARG A 339 15.17 4.32 -8.94
CA ARG A 339 13.98 3.70 -9.53
C ARG A 339 13.40 2.66 -8.59
N ALA A 340 12.10 2.66 -8.44
CA ALA A 340 11.39 1.69 -7.60
C ALA A 340 10.29 0.97 -8.37
N PRO A 341 9.95 -0.28 -8.00
CA PRO A 341 8.80 -1.00 -8.53
C PRO A 341 7.47 -0.38 -8.05
N ALA A 342 6.36 -0.84 -8.61
CA ALA A 342 5.03 -0.47 -8.14
C ALA A 342 4.86 -0.78 -6.64
N GLY A 343 4.19 0.10 -5.90
CA GLY A 343 4.02 0.01 -4.44
C GLY A 343 5.19 0.55 -3.61
N LYS A 344 6.25 1.07 -4.27
CA LYS A 344 7.33 1.86 -3.67
C LYS A 344 7.54 3.13 -4.48
N ILE A 345 8.10 4.16 -3.84
CA ILE A 345 8.36 5.46 -4.49
C ILE A 345 9.85 5.59 -4.78
N GLY A 346 10.19 5.67 -6.07
CA GLY A 346 11.53 6.06 -6.49
C GLY A 346 11.54 7.49 -6.98
N GLY A 347 12.41 8.33 -6.46
CA GLY A 347 12.54 9.72 -6.88
C GLY A 347 12.66 9.86 -8.40
N LEU A 348 13.57 9.09 -9.01
CA LEU A 348 13.74 9.09 -10.47
C LEU A 348 12.55 8.49 -11.21
N SER A 349 12.02 7.33 -10.80
CA SER A 349 10.93 6.68 -11.54
C SER A 349 9.62 7.46 -11.46
N THR A 350 9.31 8.07 -10.30
CA THR A 350 8.10 8.88 -10.12
C THR A 350 8.20 10.21 -10.87
N SER A 351 9.37 10.85 -10.84
CA SER A 351 9.64 12.05 -11.65
C SER A 351 9.50 11.78 -13.15
N ASP A 352 10.00 10.64 -13.64
CA ASP A 352 9.81 10.23 -15.04
C ASP A 352 8.33 10.07 -15.42
N LEU A 353 7.49 9.53 -14.51
CA LEU A 353 6.04 9.41 -14.74
C LEU A 353 5.37 10.79 -14.81
N ILE A 354 5.70 11.68 -13.88
CA ILE A 354 5.19 13.05 -13.87
C ILE A 354 5.62 13.79 -15.14
N ARG A 355 6.89 13.66 -15.56
CA ARG A 355 7.39 14.26 -16.79
C ARG A 355 6.63 13.77 -18.01
N LYS A 356 6.43 12.46 -18.17
CA LYS A 356 5.65 11.89 -19.28
C LYS A 356 4.21 12.38 -19.28
N ALA A 357 3.56 12.46 -18.11
CA ALA A 357 2.21 13.02 -18.00
C ALA A 357 2.20 14.52 -18.34
N THR A 358 3.28 15.24 -18.01
CA THR A 358 3.43 16.66 -18.35
C THR A 358 3.62 16.88 -19.86
N GLU A 359 4.28 15.97 -20.56
CA GLU A 359 4.54 16.03 -22.00
C GLU A 359 3.38 15.51 -22.86
N ASP A 360 2.44 14.76 -22.29
CA ASP A 360 1.29 14.20 -23.01
C ASP A 360 0.18 15.26 -23.20
N ASP A 361 -0.16 15.58 -24.44
CA ASP A 361 -1.16 16.59 -24.79
C ASP A 361 -2.59 16.21 -24.37
N ASP A 362 -2.89 14.93 -24.18
CA ASP A 362 -4.19 14.46 -23.66
C ASP A 362 -4.32 14.66 -22.15
N VAL A 363 -3.22 14.80 -21.43
CA VAL A 363 -3.22 15.09 -19.99
C VAL A 363 -3.46 16.58 -19.77
N LYS A 364 -4.56 16.93 -19.10
CA LYS A 364 -4.95 18.32 -18.81
C LYS A 364 -4.61 18.77 -17.40
N ALA A 365 -4.46 17.86 -16.47
CA ALA A 365 -4.01 18.11 -15.10
C ALA A 365 -3.41 16.85 -14.49
N ILE A 366 -2.71 16.99 -13.39
CA ILE A 366 -2.09 15.90 -12.65
C ILE A 366 -2.66 15.89 -11.23
N VAL A 367 -3.12 14.74 -10.78
CA VAL A 367 -3.41 14.46 -9.38
C VAL A 367 -2.35 13.48 -8.86
N LEU A 368 -1.55 13.92 -7.87
CA LEU A 368 -0.64 13.03 -7.17
C LEU A 368 -1.32 12.51 -5.90
N ARG A 369 -1.63 11.21 -5.86
CA ARG A 369 -2.13 10.54 -4.65
C ARG A 369 -0.95 10.06 -3.84
N VAL A 370 -0.75 10.63 -2.64
CA VAL A 370 0.41 10.35 -1.77
C VAL A 370 -0.03 9.54 -0.56
N ASN A 371 0.57 8.35 -0.39
CA ASN A 371 0.45 7.54 0.83
C ASN A 371 1.85 7.11 1.29
N SER A 372 2.59 8.03 1.94
CA SER A 372 4.02 7.89 2.22
C SER A 372 4.42 8.44 3.59
N PRO A 373 5.20 7.69 4.39
CA PRO A 373 5.79 8.19 5.62
C PRO A 373 6.99 9.14 5.38
N GLY A 374 7.38 9.31 4.12
CA GLY A 374 8.58 10.02 3.72
C GLY A 374 9.70 9.09 3.26
N GLY A 375 10.94 9.50 3.46
CA GLY A 375 12.14 8.78 3.03
C GLY A 375 13.26 9.73 2.65
N SER A 376 13.92 9.51 1.51
CA SER A 376 14.98 10.37 1.01
C SER A 376 14.50 11.81 0.76
N ALA A 377 15.22 12.77 1.31
CA ALA A 377 15.00 14.19 1.02
C ALA A 377 15.29 14.50 -0.46
N PHE A 378 16.35 13.92 -1.03
CA PHE A 378 16.70 14.10 -2.43
C PHE A 378 15.64 13.50 -3.37
N GLY A 379 15.20 12.26 -3.11
CA GLY A 379 14.12 11.64 -3.89
C GLY A 379 12.81 12.45 -3.83
N SER A 380 12.49 13.01 -2.65
CA SER A 380 11.33 13.88 -2.47
C SER A 380 11.45 15.19 -3.26
N GLU A 381 12.65 15.79 -3.30
CA GLU A 381 12.93 17.00 -4.06
C GLU A 381 12.81 16.78 -5.58
N LEU A 382 13.32 15.65 -6.09
CA LEU A 382 13.17 15.29 -7.51
C LEU A 382 11.69 15.27 -7.93
N ILE A 383 10.83 14.66 -7.10
CA ILE A 383 9.39 14.58 -7.35
C ILE A 383 8.76 15.98 -7.26
N ARG A 384 9.05 16.74 -6.19
CA ARG A 384 8.54 18.10 -5.98
C ARG A 384 8.89 19.05 -7.14
N ASP A 385 10.14 19.01 -7.60
CA ASP A 385 10.59 19.87 -8.69
C ASP A 385 9.91 19.52 -10.02
N GLN A 386 9.70 18.23 -10.28
CA GLN A 386 8.98 17.79 -11.48
C GLN A 386 7.49 18.21 -11.47
N LEU A 387 6.84 18.26 -10.30
CA LEU A 387 5.49 18.82 -10.15
C LEU A 387 5.49 20.35 -10.41
N ARG A 388 6.52 21.05 -9.91
CA ARG A 388 6.71 22.49 -10.20
C ARG A 388 6.82 22.73 -11.72
N ILE A 389 7.64 21.93 -12.41
CA ILE A 389 7.78 22.02 -13.88
C ILE A 389 6.45 21.77 -14.59
N ALA A 390 5.62 20.85 -14.11
CA ALA A 390 4.29 20.60 -14.68
C ALA A 390 3.40 21.85 -14.56
N ARG A 391 3.39 22.50 -13.40
CA ARG A 391 2.66 23.76 -13.16
C ARG A 391 3.20 24.91 -14.04
N ASP A 392 4.52 25.06 -14.12
CA ASP A 392 5.16 26.09 -14.95
C ASP A 392 4.80 25.93 -16.44
N LYS A 393 4.51 24.68 -16.88
CA LYS A 393 3.97 24.37 -18.22
C LYS A 393 2.45 24.53 -18.33
N GLY A 394 1.79 25.05 -17.33
CA GLY A 394 0.36 25.35 -17.32
C GLY A 394 -0.55 24.16 -17.06
N LYS A 395 -0.03 23.03 -16.55
CA LYS A 395 -0.84 21.90 -16.11
C LYS A 395 -1.13 22.00 -14.61
N PRO A 396 -2.38 22.17 -14.18
CA PRO A 396 -2.74 22.18 -12.78
C PRO A 396 -2.29 20.90 -12.07
N VAL A 397 -1.77 21.04 -10.85
CA VAL A 397 -1.32 19.94 -10.00
C VAL A 397 -2.07 19.98 -8.67
N VAL A 398 -2.76 18.90 -8.35
CA VAL A 398 -3.41 18.72 -7.06
C VAL A 398 -2.77 17.52 -6.35
N VAL A 399 -2.45 17.69 -5.07
CA VAL A 399 -2.01 16.58 -4.24
C VAL A 399 -3.16 16.13 -3.34
N SER A 400 -3.48 14.83 -3.39
CA SER A 400 -4.40 14.18 -2.48
C SER A 400 -3.62 13.24 -1.55
N MET A 401 -3.67 13.52 -0.25
CA MET A 401 -3.02 12.72 0.77
C MET A 401 -3.91 11.54 1.17
N GLY A 402 -3.33 10.33 1.25
CA GLY A 402 -3.99 9.12 1.75
C GLY A 402 -3.90 9.00 3.27
N ASP A 403 -3.62 7.79 3.75
CA ASP A 403 -3.50 7.53 5.19
C ASP A 403 -2.36 8.30 5.83
N VAL A 404 -1.23 8.38 5.11
CA VAL A 404 -0.02 9.09 5.56
C VAL A 404 0.57 9.91 4.41
N ALA A 405 0.88 11.16 4.66
CA ALA A 405 1.70 12.00 3.76
C ALA A 405 2.58 12.90 4.62
N ALA A 406 3.62 12.31 5.19
CA ALA A 406 4.42 12.93 6.23
C ALA A 406 5.90 13.05 5.82
N SER A 407 6.60 14.03 6.35
CA SER A 407 8.03 14.24 6.11
C SER A 407 8.34 14.40 4.60
N GLY A 408 9.11 13.49 3.97
CA GLY A 408 9.29 13.49 2.50
C GLY A 408 7.98 13.43 1.73
N GLY A 409 6.94 12.75 2.26
CA GLY A 409 5.59 12.74 1.69
C GLY A 409 4.89 14.09 1.75
N TYR A 410 5.15 14.91 2.77
CA TYR A 410 4.72 16.30 2.82
C TYR A 410 5.56 17.18 1.87
N TRP A 411 6.87 16.90 1.77
CA TRP A 411 7.78 17.61 0.89
C TRP A 411 7.29 17.62 -0.56
N VAL A 412 6.88 16.48 -1.10
CA VAL A 412 6.40 16.38 -2.48
C VAL A 412 5.13 17.21 -2.73
N ALA A 413 4.32 17.45 -1.69
CA ALA A 413 3.08 18.22 -1.79
C ALA A 413 3.30 19.74 -1.93
N MET A 414 4.50 20.27 -1.61
CA MET A 414 4.75 21.71 -1.57
C MET A 414 4.76 22.42 -2.93
N SER A 415 4.74 21.68 -4.04
CA SER A 415 4.62 22.27 -5.39
C SER A 415 3.23 22.13 -6.00
N ALA A 416 2.23 21.71 -5.25
CA ALA A 416 0.85 21.62 -5.74
C ALA A 416 0.14 23.00 -5.78
N ASP A 417 -0.88 23.13 -6.63
CA ASP A 417 -1.82 24.25 -6.61
C ASP A 417 -2.77 24.15 -5.45
N GLN A 418 -3.16 22.91 -5.11
CA GLN A 418 -3.96 22.59 -3.94
C GLN A 418 -3.50 21.28 -3.30
N VAL A 419 -3.56 21.22 -1.96
CA VAL A 419 -3.27 20.03 -1.17
C VAL A 419 -4.52 19.65 -0.38
N TRP A 420 -4.99 18.43 -0.60
CA TRP A 420 -6.15 17.84 0.03
C TRP A 420 -5.75 16.69 0.94
N ALA A 421 -6.39 16.57 2.10
CA ALA A 421 -6.19 15.46 3.04
C ALA A 421 -7.53 15.01 3.63
N ASP A 422 -7.68 13.73 3.97
CA ASP A 422 -8.77 13.32 4.86
C ASP A 422 -8.54 13.89 6.26
N ALA A 423 -9.59 14.09 7.03
CA ALA A 423 -9.48 14.59 8.41
C ALA A 423 -8.55 13.74 9.27
N SER A 424 -8.46 12.43 8.98
CA SER A 424 -7.64 11.46 9.70
C SER A 424 -6.26 11.22 9.07
N THR A 425 -5.95 11.79 7.91
CA THR A 425 -4.61 11.69 7.30
C THR A 425 -3.52 12.10 8.29
N ILE A 426 -2.46 11.31 8.42
CA ILE A 426 -1.29 11.70 9.21
C ILE A 426 -0.31 12.44 8.31
N THR A 427 -0.01 13.70 8.66
CA THR A 427 0.84 14.56 7.84
C THR A 427 1.80 15.39 8.69
N GLY A 428 2.46 16.38 8.09
CA GLY A 428 3.49 17.18 8.76
C GLY A 428 4.81 16.43 8.87
N SER A 429 5.28 16.19 10.11
CA SER A 429 6.60 15.60 10.38
C SER A 429 7.74 16.34 9.65
N ILE A 430 7.59 17.69 9.52
CA ILE A 430 8.58 18.56 8.89
C ILE A 430 9.81 18.58 9.81
N GLY A 431 10.81 17.79 9.48
CA GLY A 431 12.01 17.59 10.26
C GLY A 431 12.91 16.57 9.59
N VAL A 432 14.20 16.62 9.91
CA VAL A 432 15.24 15.82 9.26
C VAL A 432 16.09 15.13 10.31
N PHE A 433 16.54 13.92 10.02
CA PHE A 433 17.51 13.22 10.86
C PHE A 433 18.45 12.37 10.02
N ALA A 434 19.60 12.06 10.61
CA ALA A 434 20.54 11.04 10.14
C ALA A 434 20.90 10.14 11.31
N MET A 435 21.20 8.87 11.05
CA MET A 435 21.65 7.92 12.05
C MET A 435 22.92 7.22 11.57
N LEU A 436 23.96 7.26 12.38
CA LEU A 436 25.27 6.67 12.09
C LEU A 436 25.62 5.67 13.18
N PRO A 437 25.28 4.38 13.08
CA PRO A 437 25.68 3.40 14.06
C PRO A 437 27.18 3.11 13.96
N THR A 438 27.81 2.92 15.11
CA THR A 438 29.22 2.51 15.22
C THR A 438 29.34 1.35 16.19
N GLY A 439 30.26 0.44 15.91
CA GLY A 439 30.48 -0.79 16.66
C GLY A 439 31.92 -0.93 17.17
N ASP A 440 32.61 0.18 17.45
CA ASP A 440 33.97 0.16 17.99
C ASP A 440 34.02 -0.56 19.35
N GLY A 441 33.01 -0.41 20.18
CA GLY A 441 32.86 -1.15 21.43
C GLY A 441 32.70 -2.65 21.21
N LEU A 442 31.93 -3.06 20.19
CA LEU A 442 31.81 -4.47 19.78
C LEU A 442 33.15 -5.01 19.28
N MET A 443 33.87 -4.25 18.43
CA MET A 443 35.17 -4.66 17.94
C MET A 443 36.14 -4.87 19.10
N ARG A 444 36.20 -3.97 20.08
CA ARG A 444 37.02 -4.14 21.29
C ARG A 444 36.66 -5.39 22.08
N LYS A 445 35.37 -5.69 22.27
CA LYS A 445 34.91 -6.90 22.96
C LYS A 445 35.31 -8.18 22.25
N LEU A 446 35.36 -8.15 20.92
CA LEU A 446 35.78 -9.29 20.08
C LEU A 446 37.29 -9.37 19.91
N GLY A 447 38.08 -8.42 20.43
CA GLY A 447 39.51 -8.35 20.22
C GLY A 447 39.93 -8.01 18.78
N VAL A 448 39.01 -7.40 18.00
CA VAL A 448 39.28 -7.02 16.60
C VAL A 448 39.73 -5.57 16.54
N ASN A 449 40.88 -5.35 15.92
CA ASN A 449 41.46 -4.01 15.74
C ASN A 449 41.37 -3.59 14.26
N THR A 450 41.02 -2.31 14.03
CA THR A 450 40.92 -1.74 12.69
C THR A 450 41.99 -0.67 12.51
N GLY A 451 42.93 -0.90 11.60
CA GLY A 451 44.07 -0.01 11.31
C GLY A 451 44.32 0.09 9.80
N GLY A 452 45.19 1.04 9.41
CA GLY A 452 45.57 1.23 8.01
C GLY A 452 46.07 2.64 7.73
N TYR A 453 46.75 2.79 6.58
CA TYR A 453 47.21 4.08 6.08
C TYR A 453 46.07 4.87 5.44
N ARG A 454 46.10 6.18 5.58
CA ARG A 454 45.10 7.09 5.01
C ARG A 454 45.80 8.31 4.42
N THR A 455 45.39 8.70 3.21
CA THR A 455 45.89 9.93 2.55
C THR A 455 45.28 11.20 3.12
N THR A 456 44.03 11.09 3.61
CA THR A 456 43.29 12.20 4.28
C THR A 456 42.57 11.68 5.51
N TRP A 457 42.18 12.57 6.39
CA TRP A 457 41.39 12.19 7.58
C TRP A 457 40.02 11.62 7.20
N LEU A 458 39.47 12.02 6.05
CA LEU A 458 38.15 11.61 5.55
C LEU A 458 38.15 10.15 5.04
N ALA A 459 39.32 9.66 4.60
CA ALA A 459 39.42 8.28 4.12
C ALA A 459 39.12 7.29 5.26
N GLY A 460 38.04 6.56 5.15
CA GLY A 460 37.53 5.63 6.17
C GLY A 460 37.01 6.33 7.44
N ALA A 461 36.61 7.60 7.38
CA ALA A 461 36.00 8.31 8.51
C ALA A 461 34.57 7.83 8.79
N TYR A 462 33.92 7.21 7.81
CA TYR A 462 32.58 6.58 7.93
C TYR A 462 32.65 5.07 8.23
N ASP A 463 33.80 4.55 8.61
CA ASP A 463 33.95 3.14 8.94
C ASP A 463 33.18 2.81 10.24
N PRO A 464 32.08 2.04 10.20
CA PRO A 464 31.25 1.76 11.36
C PRO A 464 31.94 0.90 12.42
N ARG A 465 33.11 0.31 12.10
CA ARG A 465 33.94 -0.44 13.05
C ARG A 465 34.71 0.45 14.00
N LYS A 466 34.67 1.77 13.83
CA LYS A 466 35.38 2.77 14.63
C LYS A 466 34.37 3.70 15.28
N ALA A 467 34.82 4.35 16.36
CA ALA A 467 34.05 5.45 16.94
C ALA A 467 33.84 6.57 15.90
N LEU A 468 32.69 7.21 15.95
CA LEU A 468 32.35 8.30 15.02
C LEU A 468 33.34 9.46 15.19
N ASP A 469 34.03 9.84 14.12
CA ASP A 469 34.89 11.02 14.12
C ASP A 469 34.04 12.29 14.36
N PRO A 470 34.36 13.15 15.34
CA PRO A 470 33.61 14.37 15.61
C PRO A 470 33.46 15.29 14.39
N ARG A 471 34.46 15.28 13.47
CA ARG A 471 34.40 16.07 12.22
C ARG A 471 33.33 15.52 11.27
N VAL A 472 33.18 14.19 11.20
CA VAL A 472 32.08 13.55 10.44
C VAL A 472 30.73 13.93 11.03
N LYS A 473 30.61 13.86 12.37
CA LYS A 473 29.39 14.30 13.06
C LYS A 473 29.05 15.75 12.72
N ALA A 474 30.04 16.65 12.75
CA ALA A 474 29.85 18.06 12.40
C ALA A 474 29.42 18.26 10.93
N LEU A 475 30.01 17.51 9.98
CA LEU A 475 29.61 17.55 8.57
C LEU A 475 28.15 17.11 8.38
N VAL A 476 27.76 15.99 8.99
CA VAL A 476 26.40 15.47 8.89
C VAL A 476 25.41 16.43 9.57
N GLN A 477 25.75 16.97 10.74
CA GLN A 477 24.94 17.97 11.44
C GLN A 477 24.67 19.18 10.56
N SER A 478 25.70 19.76 9.93
CA SER A 478 25.55 20.89 9.02
C SER A 478 24.66 20.56 7.82
N GLY A 479 24.79 19.34 7.25
CA GLY A 479 23.93 18.87 6.16
C GLY A 479 22.46 18.74 6.60
N VAL A 480 22.19 18.15 7.75
CA VAL A 480 20.84 17.99 8.32
C VAL A 480 20.20 19.34 8.61
N GLU A 481 20.95 20.27 9.17
CA GLU A 481 20.49 21.66 9.42
C GLU A 481 20.15 22.40 8.13
N HIS A 482 20.99 22.26 7.09
CA HIS A 482 20.74 22.87 5.78
C HIS A 482 19.46 22.31 5.14
N ILE A 483 19.28 21.00 5.12
CA ILE A 483 18.08 20.36 4.58
C ILE A 483 16.83 20.77 5.36
N TYR A 484 16.92 20.90 6.70
CA TYR A 484 15.81 21.37 7.51
C TYR A 484 15.46 22.84 7.17
N ALA A 485 16.45 23.71 7.07
CA ALA A 485 16.24 25.11 6.69
C ALA A 485 15.59 25.23 5.30
N ASP A 486 16.02 24.43 4.34
CA ASP A 486 15.41 24.37 3.01
C ASP A 486 13.96 23.85 3.05
N PHE A 487 13.69 22.83 3.88
CA PHE A 487 12.35 22.29 4.06
C PHE A 487 11.37 23.32 4.59
N ILE A 488 11.72 24.01 5.71
CA ILE A 488 10.85 25.04 6.29
C ILE A 488 10.68 26.25 5.35
N ALA A 489 11.72 26.64 4.62
CA ALA A 489 11.63 27.73 3.65
C ALA A 489 10.68 27.40 2.50
N LYS A 490 10.78 26.20 1.90
CA LYS A 490 9.87 25.71 0.87
C LYS A 490 8.44 25.58 1.37
N ALA A 491 8.25 25.07 2.60
CA ALA A 491 6.93 24.97 3.21
C ALA A 491 6.32 26.35 3.47
N ALA A 492 7.10 27.31 3.96
CA ALA A 492 6.68 28.70 4.16
C ALA A 492 6.24 29.35 2.84
N GLN A 493 7.02 29.20 1.79
CA GLN A 493 6.68 29.68 0.46
C GLN A 493 5.39 29.04 -0.08
N ALA A 494 5.27 27.71 0.02
CA ALA A 494 4.11 26.95 -0.47
C ALA A 494 2.83 27.30 0.28
N ARG A 495 2.92 27.57 1.58
CA ARG A 495 1.78 27.84 2.46
C ARG A 495 1.53 29.35 2.66
N LYS A 496 2.37 30.21 2.10
CA LYS A 496 2.30 31.68 2.29
C LYS A 496 2.30 32.06 3.76
N LEU A 497 3.16 31.40 4.54
CA LEU A 497 3.39 31.62 5.96
C LEU A 497 4.81 32.16 6.16
N GLU A 498 5.05 32.82 7.29
CA GLU A 498 6.40 33.18 7.69
C GLU A 498 7.21 31.95 8.09
N VAL A 499 8.52 31.95 7.82
CA VAL A 499 9.42 30.83 8.15
C VAL A 499 9.35 30.46 9.63
N SER A 500 9.28 31.46 10.52
CA SER A 500 9.16 31.26 11.97
C SER A 500 7.84 30.59 12.39
N GLN A 501 6.75 30.89 11.69
CA GLN A 501 5.46 30.26 11.92
C GLN A 501 5.51 28.77 11.51
N VAL A 502 6.12 28.49 10.34
CA VAL A 502 6.29 27.11 9.89
C VAL A 502 7.21 26.35 10.84
N ASP A 503 8.31 26.94 11.31
CA ASP A 503 9.22 26.29 12.27
C ASP A 503 8.51 25.91 13.57
N ALA A 504 7.65 26.80 14.10
CA ALA A 504 6.87 26.53 15.31
C ALA A 504 5.88 25.33 15.13
N LEU A 505 5.34 25.14 13.92
CA LEU A 505 4.44 24.03 13.57
C LEU A 505 5.19 22.76 13.16
N ALA A 506 6.44 22.91 12.74
CA ALA A 506 7.32 21.86 12.25
C ALA A 506 8.00 21.07 13.39
N GLN A 507 9.30 21.21 13.53
CA GLN A 507 10.10 20.53 14.56
C GLN A 507 9.91 19.00 14.57
N GLY A 508 9.53 18.40 13.41
CA GLY A 508 9.23 16.98 13.29
C GLY A 508 7.86 16.56 13.82
N ARG A 509 6.99 17.49 14.20
CA ARG A 509 5.66 17.19 14.75
C ARG A 509 4.72 16.64 13.69
N ILE A 510 3.93 15.64 14.07
CA ILE A 510 2.87 15.06 13.24
C ILE A 510 1.52 15.72 13.57
N TRP A 511 0.64 15.74 12.58
CA TRP A 511 -0.69 16.31 12.65
C TRP A 511 -1.69 15.40 11.93
N THR A 512 -2.95 15.43 12.35
CA THR A 512 -4.02 14.90 11.49
C THR A 512 -4.30 15.90 10.35
N GLY A 513 -4.97 15.45 9.27
CA GLY A 513 -5.35 16.33 8.17
C GLY A 513 -6.21 17.52 8.61
N ALA A 514 -7.13 17.29 9.55
CA ALA A 514 -7.95 18.36 10.13
C ALA A 514 -7.10 19.36 10.91
N GLN A 515 -6.15 18.89 11.74
CA GLN A 515 -5.23 19.75 12.48
C GLN A 515 -4.28 20.50 11.52
N ALA A 516 -3.79 19.83 10.49
CA ALA A 516 -2.91 20.43 9.48
C ALA A 516 -3.63 21.53 8.69
N GLN A 517 -4.91 21.35 8.36
CA GLN A 517 -5.71 22.40 7.74
C GLN A 517 -5.89 23.61 8.67
N ALA A 518 -6.21 23.37 9.93
CA ALA A 518 -6.35 24.45 10.93
C ALA A 518 -5.06 25.28 11.09
N HIS A 519 -3.90 24.67 10.83
CA HIS A 519 -2.59 25.33 10.86
C HIS A 519 -2.13 25.86 9.48
N GLY A 520 -2.93 25.77 8.44
CA GLY A 520 -2.56 26.23 7.10
C GLY A 520 -1.54 25.33 6.37
N LEU A 521 -1.23 24.13 6.90
CA LEU A 521 -0.32 23.17 6.28
C LEU A 521 -0.98 22.36 5.14
N VAL A 522 -2.32 22.31 5.10
CA VAL A 522 -3.15 21.67 4.09
C VAL A 522 -4.25 22.66 3.67
N ASP A 523 -4.59 22.72 2.38
CA ASP A 523 -5.56 23.69 1.87
C ASP A 523 -7.00 23.28 2.21
N ARG A 524 -7.32 21.99 2.06
CA ARG A 524 -8.68 21.47 2.20
C ARG A 524 -8.70 20.09 2.86
N VAL A 525 -9.71 19.87 3.71
CA VAL A 525 -10.07 18.53 4.17
C VAL A 525 -11.15 17.97 3.25
N GLY A 526 -10.93 16.75 2.74
CA GLY A 526 -11.84 16.05 1.86
C GLY A 526 -11.26 14.74 1.34
N SER A 527 -12.07 14.01 0.58
CA SER A 527 -11.72 12.73 -0.02
C SER A 527 -10.88 12.87 -1.29
N PHE A 528 -10.37 11.75 -1.80
CA PHE A 528 -9.75 11.72 -3.13
C PHE A 528 -10.68 12.24 -4.24
N ASN A 529 -11.98 11.91 -4.16
CA ASN A 529 -12.95 12.37 -5.15
C ASN A 529 -13.12 13.90 -5.10
N ASP A 530 -13.12 14.51 -3.91
CA ASP A 530 -13.18 15.97 -3.78
C ASP A 530 -11.95 16.64 -4.38
N ALA A 531 -10.77 16.06 -4.20
CA ALA A 531 -9.54 16.54 -4.84
C ALA A 531 -9.59 16.43 -6.38
N VAL A 532 -10.20 15.37 -6.92
CA VAL A 532 -10.42 15.21 -8.37
C VAL A 532 -11.41 16.25 -8.89
N GLU A 533 -12.53 16.50 -8.19
CA GLU A 533 -13.47 17.54 -8.60
C GLU A 533 -12.84 18.94 -8.56
N ALA A 534 -12.09 19.25 -7.52
CA ALA A 534 -11.34 20.50 -7.47
C ALA A 534 -10.33 20.62 -8.63
N THR A 535 -9.72 19.51 -9.06
CA THR A 535 -8.84 19.48 -10.22
C THR A 535 -9.62 19.79 -11.52
N ARG A 536 -10.85 19.27 -11.67
CA ARG A 536 -11.72 19.59 -12.81
C ARG A 536 -12.04 21.09 -12.86
N GLU A 537 -12.38 21.67 -11.71
CA GLU A 537 -12.66 23.11 -11.61
C GLU A 537 -11.45 23.96 -12.01
N LEU A 538 -10.23 23.55 -11.65
CA LEU A 538 -9.01 24.26 -12.07
C LEU A 538 -8.79 24.19 -13.58
N VAL A 539 -9.11 23.05 -14.21
CA VAL A 539 -9.01 22.89 -15.66
C VAL A 539 -10.12 23.65 -16.38
N ASP A 540 -11.37 23.58 -15.92
CA ASP A 540 -12.52 24.23 -16.56
C ASP A 540 -12.37 25.75 -16.57
N LYS A 541 -11.80 26.34 -15.51
CA LYS A 541 -11.44 27.76 -15.47
C LYS A 541 -10.42 28.16 -16.53
N SER A 542 -9.58 27.20 -16.97
CA SER A 542 -8.51 27.45 -17.94
C SER A 542 -8.88 27.07 -19.38
N ALA A 543 -9.81 26.15 -19.61
CA ALA A 543 -10.05 25.48 -20.90
C ALA A 543 -11.49 25.49 -21.44
N GLY A 544 -12.50 25.96 -20.67
CA GLY A 544 -13.90 26.09 -21.12
C GLY A 544 -14.54 24.78 -21.64
N THR A 545 -14.40 23.66 -20.92
CA THR A 545 -14.93 22.35 -21.35
C THR A 545 -16.28 22.06 -20.71
N ASP A 546 -17.29 21.71 -21.54
CA ASP A 546 -18.67 21.41 -21.08
C ASP A 546 -18.86 20.03 -20.43
N LYS A 547 -17.85 19.17 -20.45
CA LYS A 547 -17.95 17.81 -19.89
C LYS A 547 -16.83 17.54 -18.87
N PRO A 548 -17.16 16.92 -17.72
CA PRO A 548 -16.15 16.58 -16.73
C PRO A 548 -15.10 15.62 -17.31
N LEU A 549 -13.83 15.99 -17.18
CA LEU A 549 -12.72 15.16 -17.65
C LEU A 549 -12.66 13.83 -16.90
N PRO A 550 -12.49 12.71 -17.61
CA PRO A 550 -12.27 11.42 -16.96
C PRO A 550 -10.89 11.38 -16.30
N ILE A 551 -10.75 10.53 -15.28
CA ILE A 551 -9.45 10.23 -14.67
C ILE A 551 -8.82 9.00 -15.33
N ARG A 552 -7.49 9.01 -15.48
CA ARG A 552 -6.69 7.86 -15.90
C ARG A 552 -5.52 7.67 -14.97
N TYR A 553 -5.39 6.47 -14.40
CA TYR A 553 -4.25 6.13 -13.57
C TYR A 553 -3.01 5.88 -14.42
N TRP A 554 -1.93 6.54 -14.04
CA TRP A 554 -0.62 6.43 -14.67
C TRP A 554 0.31 5.65 -13.75
N GLY A 555 0.92 4.60 -14.29
CA GLY A 555 1.86 3.76 -13.57
C GLY A 555 3.03 3.32 -14.46
N PRO A 556 4.02 2.60 -13.91
CA PRO A 556 5.09 2.02 -14.69
C PRO A 556 4.50 1.19 -15.83
N GLN A 557 4.89 1.47 -17.07
CA GLN A 557 4.46 0.68 -18.21
C GLN A 557 5.15 -0.68 -18.14
N VAL A 558 4.40 -1.71 -17.81
CA VAL A 558 4.87 -3.09 -17.92
C VAL A 558 4.82 -3.45 -19.41
N PRO A 559 5.93 -3.88 -20.03
CA PRO A 559 5.92 -4.33 -21.41
C PRO A 559 4.82 -5.38 -21.65
N LEU A 560 4.13 -5.31 -22.78
CA LEU A 560 2.98 -6.18 -23.09
C LEU A 560 3.30 -7.68 -22.89
N TRP A 561 4.51 -8.11 -23.24
CA TRP A 561 4.95 -9.49 -23.04
C TRP A 561 5.09 -9.87 -21.55
N GLN A 562 5.52 -8.94 -20.67
CA GLN A 562 5.58 -9.18 -19.22
C GLN A 562 4.18 -9.20 -18.61
N ALA A 563 3.28 -8.30 -19.03
CA ALA A 563 1.88 -8.33 -18.65
C ALA A 563 1.20 -9.63 -19.08
N TRP A 564 1.58 -10.13 -20.25
CA TRP A 564 1.11 -11.39 -20.80
C TRP A 564 1.64 -12.60 -20.00
N ILE A 565 2.94 -12.67 -19.71
CA ILE A 565 3.53 -13.69 -18.83
C ILE A 565 2.89 -13.65 -17.44
N GLN A 566 2.67 -12.47 -16.87
CA GLN A 566 2.00 -12.28 -15.59
C GLN A 566 0.62 -12.93 -15.54
N ARG A 567 -0.15 -12.77 -16.62
CA ARG A 567 -1.50 -13.32 -16.73
C ARG A 567 -1.51 -14.85 -16.86
N TYR A 568 -0.49 -15.41 -17.52
CA TYR A 568 -0.40 -16.86 -17.79
C TYR A 568 0.19 -17.66 -16.64
N TRP A 569 1.24 -17.17 -16.00
CA TRP A 569 1.88 -17.88 -14.90
C TRP A 569 0.95 -18.03 -13.69
N THR A 570 0.16 -17.02 -13.37
CA THR A 570 -0.84 -17.12 -12.30
C THR A 570 -1.93 -18.15 -12.60
N GLN A 571 -2.37 -18.29 -13.85
CA GLN A 571 -3.37 -19.30 -14.21
C GLN A 571 -2.76 -20.70 -14.34
N ALA A 572 -1.56 -20.81 -14.89
CA ALA A 572 -0.86 -22.09 -15.02
C ALA A 572 -0.43 -22.67 -13.65
N ALA A 573 0.01 -21.84 -12.73
CA ALA A 573 0.35 -22.27 -11.37
C ALA A 573 -0.87 -22.83 -10.61
N VAL A 574 -2.03 -22.21 -10.79
CA VAL A 574 -3.30 -22.70 -10.21
C VAL A 574 -3.76 -24.01 -10.85
N HIS A 575 -3.59 -24.17 -12.19
CA HIS A 575 -4.03 -25.38 -12.88
C HIS A 575 -3.04 -26.54 -12.84
N LEU A 576 -1.75 -26.27 -12.66
CA LEU A 576 -0.72 -27.30 -12.52
C LEU A 576 -0.55 -27.83 -11.10
N GLY A 577 -1.36 -27.36 -10.14
CA GLY A 577 -1.34 -27.87 -8.79
C GLY A 577 -0.03 -27.64 -8.03
N TRP A 578 0.74 -26.60 -8.38
CA TRP A 578 2.02 -26.30 -7.72
C TRP A 578 1.88 -25.99 -6.22
N GLY A 579 0.66 -25.77 -5.72
CA GLY A 579 0.36 -25.75 -4.29
C GLY A 579 0.57 -27.11 -3.59
N VAL A 580 0.63 -28.22 -4.34
CA VAL A 580 0.84 -29.58 -3.79
C VAL A 580 2.33 -29.91 -3.66
N VAL A 581 3.21 -29.26 -4.44
CA VAL A 581 4.66 -29.56 -4.42
C VAL A 581 5.32 -29.08 -3.14
N GLN A 582 4.74 -28.12 -2.44
CA GLN A 582 5.29 -27.57 -1.21
C GLN A 582 5.23 -28.58 -0.05
N SER A 583 4.16 -29.37 0.05
CA SER A 583 4.03 -30.40 1.09
C SER A 583 4.96 -31.61 0.89
N GLU A 584 5.32 -31.92 -0.38
CA GLU A 584 6.26 -33.00 -0.69
C GLU A 584 7.73 -32.58 -0.53
N PHE A 585 8.04 -31.30 -0.80
CA PHE A 585 9.40 -30.79 -0.64
C PHE A 585 9.80 -30.64 0.84
N GLU A 586 8.87 -30.24 1.71
CA GLU A 586 9.07 -30.20 3.17
C GLU A 586 9.28 -31.62 3.74
N SER A 587 8.59 -32.62 3.21
CA SER A 587 8.76 -34.02 3.62
C SER A 587 10.07 -34.65 3.15
N PHE A 588 10.65 -34.15 2.06
CA PHE A 588 11.90 -34.67 1.48
C PHE A 588 13.16 -34.06 2.09
N THR A 589 13.11 -32.78 2.50
CA THR A 589 14.30 -32.09 3.01
C THR A 589 14.46 -32.17 4.53
N GLY A 590 13.41 -32.57 5.27
CA GLY A 590 13.44 -32.66 6.73
C GLY A 590 13.74 -31.32 7.45
N LEU A 591 13.75 -30.21 6.70
CA LEU A 591 13.94 -28.87 7.24
C LEU A 591 12.55 -28.27 7.48
N PRO A 592 12.21 -27.91 8.72
CA PRO A 592 10.97 -27.18 8.97
C PRO A 592 11.06 -25.85 8.22
N GLY A 593 10.00 -25.53 7.49
CA GLY A 593 9.87 -24.25 6.78
C GLY A 593 10.23 -23.09 7.70
N GLY A 594 11.05 -22.16 7.21
CA GLY A 594 11.73 -21.13 8.00
C GLY A 594 10.87 -20.12 8.77
N SER A 595 9.57 -20.41 9.01
CA SER A 595 8.68 -19.56 9.79
C SER A 595 8.55 -19.94 11.25
N THR A 596 9.03 -21.12 11.69
CA THR A 596 8.87 -21.59 13.07
C THR A 596 10.13 -21.51 13.94
N ALA A 597 11.32 -21.24 13.38
CA ALA A 597 12.56 -21.14 14.15
C ALA A 597 12.76 -19.78 14.85
N LEU A 598 11.98 -18.76 14.54
CA LEU A 598 11.96 -17.44 15.20
C LEU A 598 10.61 -17.16 15.92
N GLY A 599 9.90 -18.16 16.34
CA GLY A 599 8.60 -18.09 17.01
C GLY A 599 8.55 -17.33 18.35
N GLY A 600 9.35 -16.32 18.52
CA GLY A 600 9.40 -15.41 19.66
C GLY A 600 9.89 -14.00 19.34
N VAL A 601 10.30 -13.75 18.10
CA VAL A 601 10.72 -12.39 17.69
C VAL A 601 9.53 -11.69 17.05
N ASN A 602 9.04 -10.64 17.71
CA ASN A 602 7.92 -9.83 17.24
C ASN A 602 8.24 -9.29 15.82
N ALA A 603 7.27 -9.35 14.89
CA ALA A 603 7.42 -8.85 13.53
C ALA A 603 7.88 -7.37 13.47
N GLU A 604 7.59 -6.58 14.50
CA GLU A 604 8.11 -5.22 14.66
C GLU A 604 9.62 -5.16 14.82
N VAL A 605 10.19 -6.06 15.63
CA VAL A 605 11.65 -6.14 15.82
C VAL A 605 12.33 -6.42 14.48
N VAL A 606 11.78 -7.37 13.72
CA VAL A 606 12.30 -7.72 12.39
C VAL A 606 12.17 -6.54 11.43
N ALA A 607 11.05 -5.84 11.44
CA ALA A 607 10.83 -4.65 10.60
C ALA A 607 11.79 -3.51 10.95
N ASP A 608 12.02 -3.25 12.25
CA ASP A 608 12.96 -2.22 12.71
C ASP A 608 14.42 -2.57 12.32
N PHE A 609 14.80 -3.86 12.39
CA PHE A 609 16.12 -4.30 11.94
C PHE A 609 16.28 -4.27 10.42
N ILE A 610 15.26 -4.67 9.65
CA ILE A 610 15.26 -4.57 8.19
C ILE A 610 15.37 -3.10 7.78
N TRP A 611 14.62 -2.21 8.42
CA TRP A 611 14.70 -0.78 8.17
C TRP A 611 16.10 -0.23 8.49
N LEU A 612 16.66 -0.60 9.64
CA LEU A 612 18.02 -0.21 10.02
C LEU A 612 19.06 -0.74 9.01
N GLN A 613 18.92 -1.98 8.57
CA GLN A 613 19.80 -2.59 7.56
C GLN A 613 19.67 -1.87 6.21
N ALA A 614 18.46 -1.57 5.76
CA ALA A 614 18.23 -0.82 4.52
C ALA A 614 18.83 0.59 4.59
N PHE A 615 18.70 1.23 5.76
CA PHE A 615 19.29 2.54 6.01
C PHE A 615 20.83 2.49 5.99
N LEU A 616 21.43 1.42 6.53
CA LEU A 616 22.88 1.18 6.54
C LEU A 616 23.45 0.83 5.16
N GLN A 617 22.65 0.26 4.28
CA GLN A 617 23.05 -0.11 2.91
C GLN A 617 22.99 1.05 1.91
N GLN A 618 22.53 2.24 2.33
CA GLN A 618 22.61 3.43 1.48
C GLN A 618 24.07 3.80 1.25
N GLU A 619 24.53 3.64 0.01
CA GLU A 619 25.92 3.88 -0.39
C GLU A 619 26.37 5.36 -0.30
N GLN A 620 25.44 6.26 0.04
CA GLN A 620 25.74 7.69 0.14
C GLN A 620 25.97 8.09 1.60
N PRO A 621 27.19 8.54 1.96
CA PRO A 621 27.56 8.86 3.35
C PRO A 621 26.83 10.07 3.94
N PHE A 622 26.07 10.83 3.14
CA PHE A 622 25.31 12.01 3.54
C PHE A 622 23.79 11.85 3.35
N ALA A 623 23.30 10.61 3.24
CA ALA A 623 21.85 10.39 3.10
C ALA A 623 21.12 10.86 4.37
N ALA A 624 20.57 12.05 4.31
CA ALA A 624 19.66 12.56 5.32
C ALA A 624 18.25 12.08 4.99
N ALA A 625 17.60 11.44 5.95
CA ALA A 625 16.25 10.94 5.78
C ALA A 625 15.23 11.92 6.37
N ALA A 626 14.30 12.32 5.53
CA ALA A 626 13.06 12.96 5.93
C ALA A 626 11.99 11.84 6.07
N HIS A 627 12.10 11.01 7.11
CA HIS A 627 11.23 9.87 7.35
C HIS A 627 10.43 10.03 8.64
N CYS A 628 9.18 9.64 8.61
CA CYS A 628 8.34 9.47 9.79
C CYS A 628 8.10 7.97 9.99
N LEU A 629 8.51 7.40 11.12
CA LEU A 629 8.06 6.08 11.52
C LEU A 629 6.60 6.15 12.02
N CYS A 630 5.73 6.77 11.22
CA CYS A 630 4.33 7.00 11.54
C CYS A 630 3.43 5.84 11.10
N GLN A 631 3.96 4.63 10.89
CA GLN A 631 3.11 3.49 10.67
C GLN A 631 2.32 3.23 11.93
N ILE A 632 1.12 3.77 11.98
CA ILE A 632 0.11 3.33 12.93
C ILE A 632 -0.37 1.99 12.37
N LYS A 633 -0.09 0.90 13.08
CA LYS A 633 -0.92 -0.28 12.89
C LYS A 633 -2.26 0.07 13.53
N PRO A 634 -3.27 0.36 12.73
CA PRO A 634 -4.60 0.60 13.25
C PRO A 634 -5.15 -0.68 13.83
#